data_95693b5a14d2e6b37efedc46b2585e4e
#
_entry.id   95693b5a14d2e6b37efedc46b2585e4e
#
_cell.length_a   1.000
_cell.length_b   1.000
_cell.length_c   1.000
_cell.angle_alpha   90.00
_cell.angle_beta   90.00
_cell.angle_gamma   90.00
#
_symmetry.space_group_name_H-M   'P 1'
#
loop_
_entity.id
_entity.type
_entity.pdbx_description
1 polymer ?
#
loop_
_entity_poly.entity_id
_entity_poly.type
_entity_poly.pdbx_seq_one_letter_code
_entity_poly.pdbx_strand_id
1 'polypeptide(L)'
;MDKNSGLVFVYNADRGFFNMMADISHKVLSPSTYPCNLCALTHGAFSMRKEWRDFLNKIKPPFVFMHRDEFHKEFKLNDALPAIFIKDLRTHELRPFIDAPTLKTLTGLEDLKHLISDKLTLEGLL
;
A
#
# COMPACT_ATOMS: atom_id res chain seq x y z
N MET A 1 8.14 8.38 -20.26
CA MET A 1 7.67 8.30 -18.88
C MET A 1 8.82 8.35 -17.92
N ASP A 2 8.61 8.98 -16.82
CA ASP A 2 9.69 9.30 -15.90
C ASP A 2 10.17 8.08 -15.12
N LYS A 3 11.44 7.74 -15.28
CA LYS A 3 12.07 6.64 -14.54
C LYS A 3 12.32 7.00 -13.07
N ASN A 4 12.11 8.27 -12.71
CA ASN A 4 12.35 8.77 -11.36
C ASN A 4 11.07 8.81 -10.53
N SER A 5 10.17 7.86 -10.78
CA SER A 5 8.94 7.73 -10.02
C SER A 5 8.96 6.45 -9.19
N GLY A 6 8.40 6.53 -7.99
CA GLY A 6 8.24 5.38 -7.11
C GLY A 6 6.83 5.31 -6.58
N LEU A 7 6.48 4.19 -5.96
CA LEU A 7 5.17 3.99 -5.36
C LEU A 7 5.28 4.11 -3.84
N VAL A 8 4.28 4.75 -3.24
CA VAL A 8 4.17 4.84 -1.78
C VAL A 8 2.84 4.22 -1.38
N PHE A 9 2.91 3.12 -0.66
CA PHE A 9 1.74 2.42 -0.15
C PHE A 9 1.50 2.90 1.28
N VAL A 10 0.38 3.56 1.53
CA VAL A 10 0.10 4.12 2.84
C VAL A 10 -1.05 3.37 3.48
N TYR A 11 -0.78 2.71 4.58
CA TYR A 11 -1.78 1.98 5.34
C TYR A 11 -2.56 2.93 6.25
N ASN A 12 -3.83 2.60 6.48
CA ASN A 12 -4.68 3.37 7.39
C ASN A 12 -4.56 2.82 8.82
N ALA A 13 -3.33 2.71 9.28
CA ALA A 13 -3.05 2.24 10.63
C ALA A 13 -1.71 2.82 11.07
N ASP A 14 -1.59 3.12 12.35
CA ASP A 14 -0.37 3.63 12.92
C ASP A 14 0.65 2.52 13.13
N ARG A 15 1.91 2.88 13.20
CA ARG A 15 2.97 1.93 13.42
C ARG A 15 2.76 1.09 14.68
N GLY A 16 2.21 1.72 15.72
CA GLY A 16 1.94 1.02 16.97
C GLY A 16 0.96 -0.14 16.80
N PHE A 17 -0.02 -0.01 15.90
CA PHE A 17 -0.95 -1.09 15.62
C PHE A 17 -0.23 -2.32 15.10
N PHE A 18 0.70 -2.14 14.14
CA PHE A 18 1.45 -3.26 13.59
C PHE A 18 2.38 -3.90 14.62
N ASN A 19 2.98 -3.10 15.49
CA ASN A 19 3.80 -3.62 16.57
C ASN A 19 2.95 -4.46 17.53
N MET A 20 1.75 -4.00 17.86
CA MET A 20 0.83 -4.74 18.71
C MET A 20 0.44 -6.06 18.09
N MET A 21 0.19 -6.08 16.79
CA MET A 21 -0.15 -7.32 16.09
C MET A 21 0.99 -8.34 16.16
N ALA A 22 2.21 -7.88 16.04
CA ALA A 22 3.38 -8.76 16.17
C ALA A 22 3.47 -9.36 17.58
N ASP A 23 3.14 -8.57 18.60
CA ASP A 23 3.20 -9.02 20.00
C ASP A 23 2.14 -10.06 20.33
N ILE A 24 1.00 -10.04 19.64
CA ILE A 24 -0.06 -11.02 19.86
C ILE A 24 -0.04 -12.10 18.77
N SER A 25 1.14 -12.46 18.36
CA SER A 25 1.35 -13.37 17.23
C SER A 25 0.73 -14.77 17.40
N HIS A 26 0.39 -15.15 18.61
CA HIS A 26 -0.22 -16.47 18.87
C HIS A 26 -1.71 -16.49 18.60
N LYS A 27 -2.32 -15.35 18.37
CA LYS A 27 -3.75 -15.27 18.07
C LYS A 27 -3.93 -15.17 16.57
N VAL A 28 -4.81 -16.00 16.06
CA VAL A 28 -5.12 -15.95 14.62
C VAL A 28 -5.98 -14.72 14.38
N LEU A 29 -5.44 -13.81 13.58
CA LEU A 29 -6.15 -12.62 13.14
C LEU A 29 -6.54 -12.81 11.68
N SER A 30 -7.83 -12.76 11.40
CA SER A 30 -8.26 -12.84 10.02
C SER A 30 -8.09 -11.49 9.34
N PRO A 31 -7.96 -11.45 8.00
CA PRO A 31 -7.86 -10.17 7.30
C PRO A 31 -9.01 -9.22 7.59
N SER A 32 -10.19 -9.74 7.93
CA SER A 32 -11.35 -8.90 8.23
C SER A 32 -11.18 -8.08 9.51
N THR A 33 -10.22 -8.42 10.37
CA THR A 33 -9.97 -7.66 11.60
C THR A 33 -9.00 -6.50 11.40
N TYR A 34 -8.40 -6.38 10.21
CA TYR A 34 -7.51 -5.27 9.92
C TYR A 34 -8.31 -3.97 9.79
N PRO A 35 -7.75 -2.84 10.24
CA PRO A 35 -8.45 -1.56 10.21
C PRO A 35 -8.54 -0.94 8.82
N CYS A 36 -7.79 -1.44 7.84
CA CYS A 36 -7.81 -0.89 6.50
C CYS A 36 -7.87 -1.97 5.45
N ASN A 37 -8.50 -1.62 4.32
CA ASN A 37 -8.67 -2.57 3.23
C ASN A 37 -7.35 -2.99 2.60
N LEU A 38 -6.42 -2.06 2.46
CA LEU A 38 -5.11 -2.38 1.89
C LEU A 38 -4.37 -3.39 2.75
N CYS A 39 -4.45 -3.24 4.07
CA CYS A 39 -3.85 -4.20 4.99
C CYS A 39 -4.49 -5.58 4.83
N ALA A 40 -5.82 -5.62 4.75
CA ALA A 40 -6.55 -6.89 4.64
C ALA A 40 -6.20 -7.61 3.33
N LEU A 41 -6.03 -6.86 2.24
CA LEU A 41 -5.73 -7.45 0.94
C LEU A 41 -4.31 -7.99 0.85
N THR A 42 -3.35 -7.34 1.50
CA THR A 42 -1.93 -7.64 1.30
C THR A 42 -1.31 -8.50 2.40
N HIS A 43 -1.97 -8.61 3.54
CA HIS A 43 -1.43 -9.35 4.68
C HIS A 43 -2.38 -10.48 5.12
N GLY A 44 -1.78 -11.60 5.54
CA GLY A 44 -2.50 -12.64 6.24
C GLY A 44 -2.50 -12.37 7.74
N ALA A 45 -2.55 -13.45 8.54
CA ALA A 45 -2.66 -13.32 9.99
C ALA A 45 -1.42 -12.68 10.63
N PHE A 46 -0.24 -12.95 10.09
CA PHE A 46 1.01 -12.54 10.73
C PHE A 46 1.97 -11.78 9.82
N SER A 47 1.80 -11.92 8.51
CA SER A 47 2.79 -11.39 7.59
C SER A 47 2.17 -11.05 6.25
N MET A 48 2.96 -10.36 5.43
CA MET A 48 2.60 -10.05 4.06
C MET A 48 2.37 -11.35 3.28
N ARG A 49 1.33 -11.39 2.45
CA ARG A 49 1.03 -12.56 1.63
C ARG A 49 2.15 -12.77 0.62
N LYS A 50 2.48 -14.03 0.38
CA LYS A 50 3.56 -14.39 -0.55
C LYS A 50 3.27 -13.90 -1.96
N GLU A 51 2.04 -14.07 -2.43
CA GLU A 51 1.64 -13.64 -3.77
C GLU A 51 1.81 -12.14 -3.96
N TRP A 52 1.54 -11.36 -2.93
CA TRP A 52 1.71 -9.91 -2.96
C TRP A 52 3.20 -9.56 -3.01
N ARG A 53 4.00 -10.20 -2.19
CA ARG A 53 5.45 -9.98 -2.19
C ARG A 53 6.07 -10.32 -3.53
N ASP A 54 5.66 -11.46 -4.12
CA ASP A 54 6.16 -11.87 -5.42
C ASP A 54 5.80 -10.86 -6.50
N PHE A 55 4.58 -10.33 -6.45
CA PHE A 55 4.13 -9.31 -7.37
C PHE A 55 4.98 -8.04 -7.25
N LEU A 56 5.23 -7.58 -6.03
CA LEU A 56 6.03 -6.38 -5.79
C LEU A 56 7.45 -6.53 -6.33
N ASN A 57 8.00 -7.73 -6.24
CA ASN A 57 9.35 -7.98 -6.75
C ASN A 57 9.42 -7.96 -8.27
N LYS A 58 8.29 -8.03 -8.95
CA LYS A 58 8.25 -8.03 -10.41
C LYS A 58 7.97 -6.65 -11.00
N ILE A 59 7.43 -5.72 -10.25
CA ILE A 59 7.17 -4.39 -10.77
C ILE A 59 8.46 -3.59 -10.84
N LYS A 60 8.56 -2.69 -11.81
CA LYS A 60 9.79 -1.93 -12.03
C LYS A 60 10.00 -0.74 -11.10
N PRO A 61 8.96 0.06 -10.78
CA PRO A 61 9.20 1.22 -9.93
C PRO A 61 9.63 0.80 -8.53
N PRO A 62 10.53 1.52 -7.90
CA PRO A 62 10.79 1.30 -6.48
C PRO A 62 9.55 1.61 -5.66
N PHE A 63 9.45 1.03 -4.49
CA PHE A 63 8.28 1.25 -3.64
C PHE A 63 8.69 1.29 -2.18
N VAL A 64 7.87 1.97 -1.38
CA VAL A 64 8.01 1.99 0.07
C VAL A 64 6.62 1.84 0.68
N PHE A 65 6.60 1.37 1.92
CA PHE A 65 5.38 1.27 2.72
C PHE A 65 5.47 2.28 3.85
N MET A 66 4.35 2.96 4.12
CA MET A 66 4.27 3.90 5.22
C MET A 66 3.04 3.61 6.05
N HIS A 67 3.17 3.81 7.35
CA HIS A 67 2.03 3.79 8.25
C HIS A 67 1.42 5.18 8.30
N ARG A 68 0.17 5.27 8.80
CA ARG A 68 -0.57 6.53 8.81
C ARG A 68 0.18 7.66 9.52
N ASP A 69 0.75 7.37 10.68
CA ASP A 69 1.49 8.36 11.45
C ASP A 69 2.75 8.83 10.72
N GLU A 70 3.45 7.92 10.07
CA GLU A 70 4.64 8.26 9.29
C GLU A 70 4.29 9.15 8.10
N PHE A 71 3.20 8.82 7.41
CA PHE A 71 2.74 9.57 6.25
C PHE A 71 2.38 11.01 6.63
N HIS A 72 1.61 11.18 7.71
CA HIS A 72 1.20 12.51 8.16
C HIS A 72 2.40 13.34 8.60
N LYS A 73 3.37 12.70 9.24
CA LYS A 73 4.56 13.40 9.71
C LYS A 73 5.43 13.89 8.56
N GLU A 74 5.65 13.02 7.56
CA GLU A 74 6.58 13.34 6.47
C GLU A 74 5.97 14.27 5.42
N PHE A 75 4.73 14.02 5.03
CA PHE A 75 4.11 14.74 3.93
C PHE A 75 3.07 15.76 4.36
N LYS A 76 2.59 15.68 5.60
CA LYS A 76 1.60 16.60 6.17
C LYS A 76 0.32 16.69 5.33
N LEU A 77 -0.05 15.60 4.69
CA LEU A 77 -1.25 15.49 3.88
C LEU A 77 -2.37 14.83 4.67
N ASN A 78 -3.61 15.19 4.35
CA ASN A 78 -4.80 14.66 5.03
C ASN A 78 -5.66 13.82 4.09
N ASP A 79 -5.05 13.19 3.10
CA ASP A 79 -5.78 12.34 2.17
C ASP A 79 -6.41 11.16 2.90
N ALA A 80 -7.54 10.70 2.38
CA ALA A 80 -8.19 9.50 2.93
C ALA A 80 -7.29 8.29 2.70
N LEU A 81 -7.15 7.47 3.73
CA LEU A 81 -6.31 6.28 3.71
C LEU A 81 -7.18 5.03 3.88
N PRO A 82 -6.73 3.86 3.41
CA PRO A 82 -5.45 3.62 2.74
C PRO A 82 -5.42 4.19 1.34
N ALA A 83 -4.23 4.44 0.82
CA ALA A 83 -4.06 4.95 -0.53
C ALA A 83 -2.69 4.58 -1.06
N ILE A 84 -2.55 4.65 -2.39
CA ILE A 84 -1.26 4.43 -3.05
C ILE A 84 -0.96 5.70 -3.84
N PHE A 85 0.24 6.21 -3.68
CA PHE A 85 0.69 7.44 -4.34
C PHE A 85 1.85 7.16 -5.27
N ILE A 86 2.01 8.02 -6.27
CA ILE A 86 3.24 8.07 -7.06
C ILE A 86 4.07 9.23 -6.50
N LYS A 87 5.33 8.95 -6.21
CA LYS A 87 6.26 9.93 -5.70
C LYS A 87 7.27 10.26 -6.78
N ASP A 88 7.46 11.55 -7.06
CA ASP A 88 8.54 12.00 -7.91
C ASP A 88 9.82 11.95 -7.07
N LEU A 89 10.76 11.09 -7.45
CA LEU A 89 11.97 10.87 -6.65
C LEU A 89 12.92 12.06 -6.67
N ARG A 90 12.75 12.99 -7.63
CA ARG A 90 13.57 14.20 -7.70
C ARG A 90 13.03 15.32 -6.83
N THR A 91 11.71 15.52 -6.85
CA THR A 91 11.08 16.63 -6.13
C THR A 91 10.44 16.21 -4.82
N HIS A 92 10.25 14.90 -4.60
CA HIS A 92 9.55 14.31 -3.45
C HIS A 92 8.06 14.65 -3.41
N GLU A 93 7.50 15.15 -4.50
CA GLU A 93 6.08 15.41 -4.58
C GLU A 93 5.29 14.13 -4.77
N LEU A 94 4.14 14.06 -4.13
CA LEU A 94 3.22 12.92 -4.25
C LEU A 94 2.02 13.32 -5.10
N ARG A 95 1.52 12.36 -5.90
CA ARG A 95 0.21 12.49 -6.51
C ARG A 95 -0.54 11.18 -6.35
N PRO A 96 -1.88 11.22 -6.28
CA PRO A 96 -2.67 9.99 -6.11
C PRO A 96 -2.47 9.02 -7.28
N PHE A 97 -2.33 7.75 -6.94
CA PHE A 97 -2.25 6.66 -7.92
C PHE A 97 -3.51 5.80 -7.81
N ILE A 98 -3.81 5.29 -6.61
CA ILE A 98 -5.07 4.61 -6.32
C ILE A 98 -5.58 5.18 -5.01
N ASP A 99 -6.76 5.80 -5.04
CA ASP A 99 -7.31 6.47 -3.86
C ASP A 99 -8.09 5.51 -2.97
N ALA A 100 -8.46 5.99 -1.79
CA ALA A 100 -9.14 5.17 -0.80
C ALA A 100 -10.50 4.64 -1.30
N PRO A 101 -11.36 5.45 -1.94
CA PRO A 101 -12.62 4.92 -2.46
C PRO A 101 -12.43 3.78 -3.44
N THR A 102 -11.43 3.88 -4.32
CA THR A 102 -11.13 2.83 -5.29
C THR A 102 -10.66 1.56 -4.59
N LEU A 103 -9.77 1.69 -3.60
CA LEU A 103 -9.29 0.53 -2.86
C LEU A 103 -10.43 -0.21 -2.15
N LYS A 104 -11.43 0.52 -1.69
CA LYS A 104 -12.58 -0.08 -1.00
C LYS A 104 -13.44 -0.94 -1.91
N THR A 105 -13.37 -0.75 -3.21
CA THR A 105 -14.14 -1.56 -4.17
C THR A 105 -13.50 -2.91 -4.44
N LEU A 106 -12.25 -3.09 -4.05
CA LEU A 106 -11.51 -4.32 -4.36
C LEU A 106 -11.92 -5.43 -3.39
N THR A 107 -12.13 -6.63 -3.94
CA THR A 107 -12.60 -7.77 -3.15
C THR A 107 -11.53 -8.81 -2.89
N GLY A 108 -10.38 -8.69 -3.54
CA GLY A 108 -9.31 -9.66 -3.34
C GLY A 108 -7.97 -9.14 -3.83
N LEU A 109 -6.92 -9.88 -3.52
CA LEU A 109 -5.56 -9.51 -3.89
C LEU A 109 -5.38 -9.46 -5.41
N GLU A 110 -6.02 -10.37 -6.16
CA GLU A 110 -5.90 -10.36 -7.61
C GLU A 110 -6.46 -9.08 -8.22
N ASP A 111 -7.54 -8.56 -7.66
CA ASP A 111 -8.09 -7.27 -8.11
C ASP A 111 -7.08 -6.15 -7.92
N LEU A 112 -6.41 -6.14 -6.76
CA LEU A 112 -5.40 -5.12 -6.47
C LEU A 112 -4.23 -5.22 -7.44
N LYS A 113 -3.74 -6.43 -7.68
CA LYS A 113 -2.62 -6.66 -8.59
C LYS A 113 -2.95 -6.21 -10.01
N HIS A 114 -4.15 -6.55 -10.50
CA HIS A 114 -4.58 -6.14 -11.83
C HIS A 114 -4.71 -4.62 -11.94
N LEU A 115 -5.28 -3.98 -10.93
CA LEU A 115 -5.44 -2.54 -10.94
C LEU A 115 -4.09 -1.81 -10.96
N ILE A 116 -3.16 -2.28 -10.15
CA ILE A 116 -1.81 -1.69 -10.11
C ILE A 116 -1.12 -1.88 -11.47
N SER A 117 -1.19 -3.09 -12.03
CA SER A 117 -0.56 -3.38 -13.32
C SER A 117 -1.14 -2.51 -14.42
N ASP A 118 -2.46 -2.37 -14.48
CA ASP A 118 -3.12 -1.56 -15.48
C ASP A 118 -2.70 -0.09 -15.37
N LYS A 119 -2.66 0.44 -14.15
CA LYS A 119 -2.27 1.82 -13.94
C LYS A 119 -0.80 2.08 -14.22
N LEU A 120 0.07 1.13 -13.88
CA LEU A 120 1.48 1.23 -14.22
C LEU A 120 1.69 1.22 -15.73
N THR A 121 0.93 0.42 -16.45
CA THR A 121 0.98 0.39 -17.90
C THR A 121 0.56 1.75 -18.48
N LEU A 122 -0.51 2.33 -17.95
CA LEU A 122 -0.98 3.64 -18.41
C LEU A 122 0.03 4.74 -18.13
N GLU A 123 0.79 4.62 -17.06
CA GLU A 123 1.83 5.60 -16.70
C GLU A 123 3.16 5.33 -17.41
N GLY A 124 3.26 4.23 -18.13
CA GLY A 124 4.51 3.86 -18.78
C GLY A 124 5.59 3.38 -17.82
N LEU A 125 5.18 2.86 -16.66
CA LEU A 125 6.12 2.46 -15.60
C LEU A 125 6.28 0.94 -15.48
N LEU A 126 5.55 0.19 -16.25
CA LEU A 126 5.64 -1.28 -16.16
C LEU A 126 6.77 -1.84 -17.02
#